data_e552532d021a0fd1eb10d1645fc86b9d
#
_entry.id   e552532d021a0fd1eb10d1645fc86b9d
#
_cell.length_a   1.000
_cell.length_b   1.000
_cell.length_c   1.000
_cell.angle_alpha   90.00
_cell.angle_beta   90.00
_cell.angle_gamma   90.00
#
_symmetry.space_group_name_H-M   'P 1'
#
loop_
_entity.id
_entity.type
_entity.pdbx_description
1 polymer ?
#
loop_
_entity_poly.entity_id
_entity_poly.type
_entity_poly.pdbx_seq_one_letter_code
_entity_poly.pdbx_strand_id
1 'polypeptide(L)'
;MQIAAMTHDYGKQPIDRLAGLLKSEGIDAAQLVLPKGFTEINSYDEVTPEIIERIRSNFEKEGVKIHILGCYMDLGNPDDEVRKNAVDTFKKCLAFNKTLGASIVGSETAYPHLT
;
A
#
# COMPACT_ATOMS: atom_id res chain seq x y z
N MET A 1 -9.01 -6.87 -21.14
CA MET A 1 -8.38 -5.62 -20.67
C MET A 1 -8.41 -5.58 -19.14
N GLN A 2 -7.28 -5.31 -18.53
CA GLN A 2 -7.19 -5.20 -17.07
C GLN A 2 -7.49 -3.76 -16.65
N ILE A 3 -8.40 -3.59 -15.68
CA ILE A 3 -8.76 -2.28 -15.15
C ILE A 3 -8.19 -2.18 -13.74
N ALA A 4 -7.38 -1.15 -13.52
CA ALA A 4 -6.72 -0.89 -12.24
C ALA A 4 -7.26 0.37 -11.58
N ALA A 5 -7.25 0.40 -10.25
CA ALA A 5 -7.64 1.56 -9.48
C ALA A 5 -6.67 1.82 -8.34
N MET A 6 -6.56 3.09 -7.95
CA MET A 6 -5.91 3.50 -6.72
C MET A 6 -6.92 3.32 -5.59
N THR A 7 -6.63 2.41 -4.66
CA THR A 7 -7.61 2.02 -3.64
C THR A 7 -8.04 3.17 -2.73
N HIS A 8 -7.14 4.12 -2.46
CA HIS A 8 -7.47 5.25 -1.59
C HIS A 8 -8.45 6.25 -2.21
N ASP A 9 -8.75 6.14 -3.51
CA ASP A 9 -9.81 6.93 -4.13
C ASP A 9 -11.20 6.51 -3.64
N TYR A 10 -11.31 5.31 -3.07
CA TYR A 10 -12.54 4.81 -2.45
C TYR A 10 -12.65 5.18 -0.97
N GLY A 11 -11.70 5.98 -0.45
CA GLY A 11 -11.56 6.20 0.98
C GLY A 11 -11.04 4.96 1.69
N LYS A 12 -10.94 5.03 3.01
CA LYS A 12 -10.53 3.87 3.80
C LYS A 12 -11.66 2.86 3.91
N GLN A 13 -11.33 1.59 3.66
CA GLN A 13 -12.28 0.47 3.74
C GLN A 13 -11.72 -0.60 4.70
N PRO A 14 -12.60 -1.38 5.33
CA PRO A 14 -12.13 -2.55 6.10
C PRO A 14 -11.35 -3.51 5.20
N ILE A 15 -10.32 -4.15 5.78
CA ILE A 15 -9.47 -5.09 5.06
C ILE A 15 -10.31 -6.17 4.36
N ASP A 16 -11.34 -6.68 5.03
CA ASP A 16 -12.16 -7.76 4.50
C ASP A 16 -13.16 -7.32 3.44
N ARG A 17 -13.25 -6.03 3.13
CA ARG A 17 -14.25 -5.48 2.19
C ARG A 17 -13.66 -4.87 0.93
N LEU A 18 -12.45 -4.34 0.98
CA LEU A 18 -11.91 -3.56 -0.14
C LEU A 18 -11.83 -4.35 -1.44
N ALA A 19 -11.30 -5.56 -1.40
CA ALA A 19 -11.16 -6.37 -2.61
C ALA A 19 -12.52 -6.72 -3.22
N GLY A 20 -13.51 -7.05 -2.40
CA GLY A 20 -14.86 -7.32 -2.88
C GLY A 20 -15.52 -6.11 -3.49
N LEU A 21 -15.30 -4.92 -2.92
CA LEU A 21 -15.81 -3.66 -3.47
C LEU A 21 -15.22 -3.41 -4.86
N LEU A 22 -13.91 -3.55 -5.01
CA LEU A 22 -13.25 -3.38 -6.30
C LEU A 22 -13.80 -4.38 -7.33
N LYS A 23 -13.94 -5.63 -6.93
CA LYS A 23 -14.48 -6.67 -7.81
C LYS A 23 -15.90 -6.35 -8.27
N SER A 24 -16.75 -5.84 -7.37
CA SER A 24 -18.13 -5.50 -7.68
C SER A 24 -18.22 -4.38 -8.72
N GLU A 25 -17.19 -3.55 -8.85
CA GLU A 25 -17.12 -2.47 -9.82
C GLU A 25 -16.36 -2.85 -11.08
N GLY A 26 -16.00 -4.12 -11.24
CA GLY A 26 -15.30 -4.61 -12.43
C GLY A 26 -13.81 -4.30 -12.44
N ILE A 27 -13.24 -3.97 -11.28
CA ILE A 27 -11.82 -3.65 -11.14
C ILE A 27 -11.07 -4.91 -10.71
N ASP A 28 -10.04 -5.27 -11.46
CA ASP A 28 -9.30 -6.51 -11.24
C ASP A 28 -7.82 -6.31 -10.90
N ALA A 29 -7.38 -5.06 -10.76
CA ALA A 29 -6.03 -4.72 -10.32
C ALA A 29 -6.05 -3.46 -9.46
N ALA A 30 -5.13 -3.37 -8.51
CA ALA A 30 -5.08 -2.28 -7.54
C ALA A 30 -3.67 -1.73 -7.35
N GLN A 31 -3.61 -0.42 -7.18
CA GLN A 31 -2.47 0.25 -6.55
C GLN A 31 -2.84 0.48 -5.09
N LEU A 32 -2.08 -0.09 -4.18
CA LEU A 32 -2.41 -0.14 -2.77
C LEU A 32 -1.46 0.75 -1.97
N VAL A 33 -2.02 1.64 -1.14
CA VAL A 33 -1.26 2.42 -0.16
C VAL A 33 -1.84 2.07 1.21
N LEU A 34 -1.09 1.32 2.02
CA LEU A 34 -1.62 0.67 3.21
C LEU A 34 -2.33 1.62 4.17
N PRO A 35 -1.72 2.74 4.61
CA PRO A 35 -2.41 3.61 5.58
C PRO A 35 -3.57 4.41 4.99
N LYS A 36 -3.67 4.49 3.67
CA LYS A 36 -4.73 5.25 3.01
C LYS A 36 -5.88 4.39 2.54
N GLY A 37 -5.67 3.09 2.46
CA GLY A 37 -6.65 2.16 1.90
C GLY A 37 -7.49 1.42 2.93
N PHE A 38 -7.02 1.31 4.17
CA PHE A 38 -7.64 0.45 5.17
C PHE A 38 -7.98 1.19 6.47
N THR A 39 -9.17 0.93 7.00
CA THR A 39 -9.61 1.52 8.27
C THR A 39 -8.80 1.00 9.46
N GLU A 40 -8.26 -0.19 9.35
CA GLU A 40 -7.48 -0.83 10.43
C GLU A 40 -6.02 -0.37 10.48
N ILE A 41 -5.56 0.35 9.46
CA ILE A 41 -4.16 0.79 9.35
C ILE A 41 -4.10 2.31 9.31
N ASN A 42 -3.55 2.93 10.35
CA ASN A 42 -3.35 4.38 10.39
C ASN A 42 -1.90 4.77 10.12
N SER A 43 -0.97 3.87 10.39
CA SER A 43 0.46 4.09 10.11
C SER A 43 1.13 2.77 9.75
N TYR A 44 2.32 2.86 9.17
CA TYR A 44 3.09 1.66 8.83
C TYR A 44 3.53 0.87 10.07
N ASP A 45 3.61 1.52 11.22
CA ASP A 45 3.98 0.84 12.46
C ASP A 45 2.92 -0.16 12.94
N GLU A 46 1.68 0.01 12.49
CA GLU A 46 0.57 -0.88 12.83
C GLU A 46 0.49 -2.11 11.93
N VAL A 47 1.29 -2.15 10.87
CA VAL A 47 1.25 -3.25 9.90
C VAL A 47 2.06 -4.43 10.41
N THR A 48 1.40 -5.58 10.53
CA THR A 48 2.00 -6.83 10.97
C THR A 48 1.98 -7.86 9.83
N PRO A 49 2.81 -8.92 9.90
CA PRO A 49 2.74 -10.00 8.91
C PRO A 49 1.36 -10.62 8.79
N GLU A 50 0.62 -10.72 9.91
CA GLU A 50 -0.75 -11.25 9.92
C GLU A 50 -1.72 -10.36 9.13
N ILE A 51 -1.60 -9.05 9.29
CA ILE A 51 -2.40 -8.08 8.53
C ILE A 51 -2.10 -8.20 7.04
N ILE A 52 -0.84 -8.29 6.67
CA ILE A 52 -0.42 -8.44 5.27
C ILE A 52 -0.99 -9.73 4.66
N GLU A 53 -0.91 -10.83 5.39
CA GLU A 53 -1.46 -12.10 4.92
C GLU A 53 -2.97 -12.04 4.77
N ARG A 54 -3.66 -11.35 5.66
CA ARG A 54 -5.10 -11.14 5.57
C ARG A 54 -5.48 -10.33 4.32
N ILE A 55 -4.72 -9.28 4.02
CA ILE A 55 -4.91 -8.49 2.81
C ILE A 55 -4.69 -9.37 1.57
N ARG A 56 -3.58 -10.09 1.52
CA ARG A 56 -3.27 -10.99 0.41
C ARG A 56 -4.39 -11.99 0.16
N SER A 57 -4.85 -12.64 1.23
CA SER A 57 -5.88 -13.65 1.16
C SER A 57 -7.20 -13.09 0.60
N ASN A 58 -7.61 -11.91 1.05
CA ASN A 58 -8.84 -11.28 0.57
C ASN A 58 -8.74 -10.90 -0.92
N PHE A 59 -7.62 -10.34 -1.34
CA PHE A 59 -7.42 -9.97 -2.74
C PHE A 59 -7.36 -11.20 -3.64
N GLU A 60 -6.69 -12.25 -3.20
CA GLU A 60 -6.62 -13.51 -3.94
C GLU A 60 -7.99 -14.16 -4.08
N LYS A 61 -8.77 -14.20 -3.01
CA LYS A 61 -10.13 -14.75 -3.00
C LYS A 61 -11.03 -14.04 -4.02
N GLU A 62 -10.92 -12.73 -4.13
CA GLU A 62 -11.75 -11.94 -5.05
C GLU A 62 -11.16 -11.87 -6.46
N GLY A 63 -9.96 -12.38 -6.67
CA GLY A 63 -9.31 -12.32 -7.97
C GLY A 63 -8.84 -10.93 -8.36
N VAL A 64 -8.57 -10.06 -7.40
CA VAL A 64 -8.04 -8.73 -7.63
C VAL A 64 -6.54 -8.75 -7.40
N LYS A 65 -5.77 -8.39 -8.42
CA LYS A 65 -4.31 -8.37 -8.34
C LYS A 65 -3.81 -7.08 -7.73
N ILE A 66 -2.84 -7.18 -6.81
CA ILE A 66 -2.13 -6.01 -6.32
C ILE A 66 -0.96 -5.77 -7.27
N HIS A 67 -1.06 -4.72 -8.06
CA HIS A 67 -0.08 -4.40 -9.11
C HIS A 67 1.07 -3.58 -8.56
N ILE A 68 0.75 -2.57 -7.78
CA ILE A 68 1.71 -1.62 -7.22
C ILE A 68 1.43 -1.46 -5.74
N LEU A 69 2.47 -1.59 -4.92
CA LEU A 69 2.43 -1.16 -3.52
C LEU A 69 3.07 0.21 -3.44
N GLY A 70 2.27 1.23 -3.15
CA GLY A 70 2.74 2.60 -3.02
C GLY A 70 3.20 2.87 -1.59
N CYS A 71 4.46 3.24 -1.43
CA CYS A 71 5.06 3.58 -0.14
C CYS A 71 5.65 4.98 -0.25
N TYR A 72 4.78 5.97 -0.21
CA TYR A 72 5.16 7.36 -0.44
C TYR A 72 5.74 7.96 0.84
N MET A 73 7.04 8.15 0.85
CA MET A 73 7.77 8.71 1.98
C MET A 73 8.87 9.64 1.51
N ASP A 74 9.28 10.52 2.41
CA ASP A 74 10.29 11.54 2.12
C ASP A 74 11.70 10.95 2.26
N LEU A 75 12.11 10.19 1.27
CA LEU A 75 13.42 9.51 1.24
C LEU A 75 14.58 10.48 1.13
N GLY A 76 14.32 11.71 0.69
CA GLY A 76 15.34 12.75 0.53
C GLY A 76 15.27 13.84 1.58
N ASN A 77 14.62 13.59 2.73
CA ASN A 77 14.50 14.62 3.77
C ASN A 77 15.88 15.08 4.27
N PRO A 78 16.11 16.40 4.42
CA PRO A 78 17.39 16.89 4.92
C PRO A 78 17.68 16.52 6.38
N ASP A 79 16.67 16.22 7.19
CA ASP A 79 16.85 15.73 8.55
C ASP A 79 17.25 14.25 8.52
N ASP A 80 18.40 13.93 9.10
CA ASP A 80 18.97 12.58 9.06
C ASP A 80 18.09 11.55 9.73
N GLU A 81 17.44 11.88 10.83
CA GLU A 81 16.58 10.95 11.56
C GLU A 81 15.28 10.68 10.78
N VAL A 82 14.67 11.72 10.24
CA VAL A 82 13.46 11.59 9.41
C VAL A 82 13.76 10.76 8.18
N ARG A 83 14.88 11.03 7.51
CA ARG A 83 15.29 10.27 6.32
C ARG A 83 15.55 8.81 6.66
N LYS A 84 16.24 8.53 7.75
CA LYS A 84 16.51 7.16 8.19
C LYS A 84 15.22 6.39 8.46
N ASN A 85 14.28 7.02 9.17
CA ASN A 85 12.98 6.38 9.45
C ASN A 85 12.19 6.11 8.17
N ALA A 86 12.24 7.02 7.20
CA ALA A 86 11.60 6.82 5.91
C ALA A 86 12.22 5.64 5.16
N VAL A 87 13.55 5.55 5.13
CA VAL A 87 14.25 4.44 4.47
C VAL A 87 13.92 3.10 5.16
N ASP A 88 13.91 3.07 6.49
CA ASP A 88 13.59 1.85 7.24
C ASP A 88 12.15 1.40 6.96
N THR A 89 11.20 2.32 6.90
CA THR A 89 9.81 2.02 6.56
C THR A 89 9.69 1.52 5.12
N PHE A 90 10.41 2.13 4.20
CA PHE A 90 10.41 1.68 2.80
C PHE A 90 10.94 0.24 2.67
N LYS A 91 11.98 -0.10 3.44
CA LYS A 91 12.50 -1.49 3.48
C LYS A 91 11.44 -2.47 3.99
N LYS A 92 10.65 -2.08 4.98
CA LYS A 92 9.50 -2.90 5.44
C LYS A 92 8.50 -3.11 4.31
N CYS A 93 8.21 -2.07 3.54
CA CYS A 93 7.31 -2.18 2.40
C CYS A 93 7.84 -3.13 1.32
N LEU A 94 9.14 -3.16 1.10
CA LEU A 94 9.74 -4.13 0.18
C LEU A 94 9.50 -5.56 0.64
N ALA A 95 9.61 -5.82 1.94
CA ALA A 95 9.33 -7.14 2.51
C ALA A 95 7.83 -7.49 2.40
N PHE A 96 6.94 -6.56 2.68
CA PHE A 96 5.49 -6.75 2.53
C PHE A 96 5.11 -7.01 1.08
N ASN A 97 5.77 -6.32 0.15
CA ASN A 97 5.53 -6.50 -1.28
C ASN A 97 5.76 -7.95 -1.72
N LYS A 98 6.78 -8.59 -1.17
CA LYS A 98 7.07 -9.98 -1.49
C LYS A 98 5.89 -10.89 -1.13
N THR A 99 5.27 -10.68 0.03
CA THR A 99 4.09 -11.44 0.45
C THR A 99 2.87 -11.10 -0.38
N LEU A 100 2.65 -9.81 -0.67
CA LEU A 100 1.49 -9.35 -1.43
C LEU A 100 1.57 -9.72 -2.91
N GLY A 101 2.76 -10.01 -3.42
CA GLY A 101 2.96 -10.39 -4.81
C GLY A 101 2.83 -9.25 -5.80
N ALA A 102 2.96 -8.00 -5.35
CA ALA A 102 2.95 -6.86 -6.27
C ALA A 102 4.22 -6.83 -7.12
N SER A 103 4.08 -6.33 -8.34
CA SER A 103 5.21 -6.26 -9.27
C SER A 103 6.14 -5.09 -8.99
N ILE A 104 5.61 -4.02 -8.40
CA ILE A 104 6.32 -2.75 -8.25
C ILE A 104 6.04 -2.17 -6.86
N VAL A 105 7.10 -1.67 -6.21
CA VAL A 105 6.98 -0.79 -5.04
C VAL A 105 7.31 0.62 -5.51
N GLY A 106 6.36 1.54 -5.38
CA GLY A 106 6.54 2.91 -5.77
C GLY A 106 6.74 3.83 -4.58
N SER A 107 7.52 4.88 -4.76
CA SER A 107 7.70 5.94 -3.76
C SER A 107 8.07 7.25 -4.44
N GLU A 108 8.06 8.32 -3.66
CA GLU A 108 8.62 9.61 -4.04
C GLU A 108 10.05 9.70 -3.50
N THR A 109 10.93 10.38 -4.24
CA THR A 109 12.31 10.53 -3.80
C THR A 109 12.47 11.60 -2.74
N ALA A 110 11.65 12.65 -2.81
CA ALA A 110 11.65 13.75 -1.84
C ALA A 110 10.36 14.54 -1.95
N TYR A 111 9.97 15.14 -0.84
CA TYR A 111 8.91 16.15 -0.85
C TYR A 111 9.54 17.54 -1.02
N PRO A 112 8.83 18.49 -1.63
CA PRO A 112 9.32 19.84 -1.69
C PRO A 112 9.39 20.43 -0.27
N HIS A 113 10.58 20.94 0.08
CA HIS A 113 10.79 21.60 1.35
C HIS A 113 10.90 23.09 1.11
N LEU A 114 9.95 23.84 1.66
CA LEU A 114 9.96 25.29 1.59
C LEU A 114 10.89 25.85 2.66
N THR A 115 11.84 26.61 2.25
CA THR A 115 12.76 27.31 3.16
C THR A 115 12.33 28.74 3.37
#